data_edb5a026a6d428bfe0974032c523e5f4
#
_entry.id   edb5a026a6d428bfe0974032c523e5f4
#
_cell.length_a   1.000
_cell.length_b   1.000
_cell.length_c   1.000
_cell.angle_alpha   90.00
_cell.angle_beta   90.00
_cell.angle_gamma   90.00
#
_symmetry.space_group_name_H-M   'P 1'
#
loop_
_entity.id
_entity.type
_entity.pdbx_description
1 polymer ?
#
loop_
_entity_poly.entity_id
_entity_poly.type
_entity_poly.pdbx_seq_one_letter_code
_entity_poly.pdbx_strand_id
1 'polypeptide(L)'
;TIVAYSGSGETKSIAELCETAKSIGGRLCLVTSNADSRIGRIADCVMVIESHRDDVKDESAEYEVRQMRGEHRSFAPLGTIFETSAMVFSDAIISSIMEITQCEEKDLKGRHANIE
;
A
#
# COMPACT_ATOMS: atom_id res chain seq x y z
N THR A 1 3.08 0.74 15.13
CA THR A 1 2.43 1.20 13.89
C THR A 1 2.79 0.27 12.74
N ILE A 2 1.82 -0.05 11.91
CA ILE A 2 2.00 -0.83 10.68
C ILE A 2 1.65 0.09 9.51
N VAL A 3 2.43 0.01 8.44
CA VAL A 3 2.09 0.60 7.15
C VAL A 3 1.82 -0.57 6.19
N ALA A 4 0.61 -0.66 5.70
CA ALA A 4 0.18 -1.67 4.76
C ALA A 4 0.05 -1.06 3.35
N TYR A 5 0.51 -1.80 2.35
CA TYR A 5 0.38 -1.44 0.93
C TYR A 5 -0.55 -2.46 0.27
N SER A 6 -1.67 -1.98 -0.24
CA SER A 6 -2.63 -2.82 -0.96
C SER A 6 -3.43 -1.96 -1.94
N GLY A 7 -3.15 -2.08 -3.23
CA GLY A 7 -3.82 -1.30 -4.26
C GLY A 7 -5.34 -1.43 -4.21
N SER A 8 -5.88 -2.63 -4.03
CA SER A 8 -7.32 -2.87 -3.87
C SER A 8 -7.83 -2.59 -2.45
N GLY A 9 -6.97 -2.71 -1.44
CA GLY A 9 -7.39 -2.73 -0.04
C GLY A 9 -8.18 -3.97 0.38
N GLU A 10 -8.26 -4.99 -0.50
CA GLU A 10 -9.07 -6.20 -0.33
C GLU A 10 -8.23 -7.49 -0.26
N THR A 11 -6.91 -7.41 -0.43
CA THR A 11 -6.03 -8.58 -0.43
C THR A 11 -6.16 -9.34 0.88
N LYS A 12 -6.71 -10.55 0.82
CA LYS A 12 -7.14 -11.34 1.99
C LYS A 12 -6.04 -11.50 3.03
N SER A 13 -4.84 -11.93 2.63
CA SER A 13 -3.71 -12.12 3.55
C SER A 13 -3.29 -10.83 4.26
N ILE A 14 -3.30 -9.70 3.54
CA ILE A 14 -2.97 -8.39 4.11
C ILE A 14 -4.08 -7.93 5.06
N ALA A 15 -5.35 -8.13 4.68
CA ALA A 15 -6.49 -7.78 5.52
C ALA A 15 -6.47 -8.53 6.86
N GLU A 16 -6.24 -9.83 6.84
CA GLU A 16 -6.15 -10.66 8.04
C GLU A 16 -5.01 -10.21 8.98
N LEU A 17 -3.85 -9.85 8.43
CA LEU A 17 -2.73 -9.28 9.20
C LEU A 17 -3.08 -7.92 9.81
N CYS A 18 -3.73 -7.05 9.04
CA CYS A 18 -4.17 -5.74 9.51
C CYS A 18 -5.21 -5.84 10.62
N GLU A 19 -6.19 -6.74 10.48
CA GLU A 19 -7.19 -7.01 11.51
C GLU A 19 -6.56 -7.55 12.80
N THR A 20 -5.61 -8.47 12.66
CA THR A 20 -4.85 -8.98 13.80
C THR A 20 -4.08 -7.86 14.50
N ALA A 21 -3.39 -7.02 13.74
CA ALA A 21 -2.67 -5.87 14.30
C ALA A 21 -3.59 -4.90 15.03
N LYS A 22 -4.78 -4.64 14.48
CA LYS A 22 -5.79 -3.79 15.13
C LYS A 22 -6.32 -4.43 16.43
N SER A 23 -6.56 -5.73 16.43
CA SER A 23 -7.08 -6.46 17.62
C SER A 23 -6.15 -6.40 18.83
N ILE A 24 -4.85 -6.25 18.62
CA ILE A 24 -3.84 -6.10 19.67
C ILE A 24 -3.48 -4.62 19.97
N GLY A 25 -4.31 -3.68 19.53
CA GLY A 25 -4.12 -2.24 19.77
C GLY A 25 -3.10 -1.55 18.87
N GLY A 26 -2.71 -2.17 17.76
CA GLY A 26 -1.80 -1.58 16.78
C GLY A 26 -2.43 -0.41 16.03
N ARG A 27 -1.59 0.54 15.60
CA ARG A 27 -1.98 1.59 14.65
C ARG A 27 -1.68 1.15 13.24
N LEU A 28 -2.64 1.41 12.34
CA LEU A 28 -2.59 1.00 10.94
C LEU A 28 -2.69 2.21 10.00
N CYS A 29 -1.70 2.35 9.15
CA CYS A 29 -1.74 3.24 8.00
C CYS A 29 -1.85 2.40 6.73
N LEU A 30 -2.79 2.72 5.85
CA LEU A 30 -2.98 2.04 4.58
C LEU A 30 -2.59 2.96 3.42
N VAL A 31 -1.75 2.45 2.52
CA VAL A 31 -1.49 3.03 1.20
C VAL A 31 -2.26 2.20 0.18
N THR A 32 -3.20 2.83 -0.53
CA THR A 32 -4.15 2.13 -1.40
C THR A 32 -4.60 3.00 -2.57
N SER A 33 -5.19 2.42 -3.59
CA SER A 33 -5.97 3.16 -4.59
C SER A 33 -7.48 3.11 -4.33
N ASN A 34 -7.92 2.39 -3.28
CA ASN A 34 -9.33 2.29 -2.90
C ASN A 34 -9.50 2.49 -1.39
N ALA A 35 -9.88 3.70 -0.98
CA ALA A 35 -10.09 4.03 0.43
C ALA A 35 -11.32 3.31 1.02
N ASP A 36 -12.36 3.07 0.22
CA ASP A 36 -13.56 2.34 0.65
C ASP A 36 -13.39 0.82 0.47
N SER A 37 -12.42 0.28 1.19
CA SER A 37 -12.06 -1.14 1.16
C SER A 37 -12.12 -1.76 2.55
N ARG A 38 -12.02 -3.09 2.62
CA ARG A 38 -12.00 -3.82 3.88
C ARG A 38 -10.91 -3.29 4.83
N ILE A 39 -9.69 -3.10 4.33
CA ILE A 39 -8.59 -2.58 5.12
C ILE A 39 -8.75 -1.08 5.40
N GLY A 40 -9.25 -0.32 4.42
CA GLY A 40 -9.49 1.11 4.56
C GLY A 40 -10.44 1.45 5.71
N ARG A 41 -11.48 0.64 5.90
CA ARG A 41 -12.46 0.84 6.97
C ARG A 41 -11.93 0.64 8.39
N ILE A 42 -10.83 -0.10 8.56
CA ILE A 42 -10.21 -0.34 9.87
C ILE A 42 -8.93 0.46 10.09
N ALA A 43 -8.42 1.14 9.05
CA ALA A 43 -7.20 1.92 9.10
C ALA A 43 -7.39 3.22 9.93
N ASP A 44 -6.37 3.58 10.69
CA ASP A 44 -6.33 4.87 11.42
C ASP A 44 -5.93 6.03 10.49
N CYS A 45 -5.22 5.71 9.40
CA CYS A 45 -4.82 6.64 8.36
C CYS A 45 -4.89 5.95 7.01
N VAL A 46 -5.45 6.61 6.01
CA VAL A 46 -5.50 6.11 4.64
C VAL A 46 -4.85 7.12 3.72
N MET A 47 -3.86 6.66 2.96
CA MET A 47 -3.20 7.44 1.91
C MET A 47 -3.61 6.86 0.56
N VAL A 48 -4.28 7.70 -0.24
CA VAL A 48 -4.77 7.29 -1.55
C VAL A 48 -3.76 7.67 -2.62
N ILE A 49 -3.31 6.67 -3.36
CA ILE A 49 -2.52 6.84 -4.58
C ILE A 49 -3.45 6.53 -5.74
N GLU A 50 -3.77 7.55 -6.53
CA GLU A 50 -4.56 7.34 -7.74
C GLU A 50 -3.79 6.42 -8.70
N SER A 51 -4.38 5.28 -8.97
CA SER A 51 -4.02 4.45 -10.11
C SER A 51 -5.15 4.57 -11.12
N HIS A 52 -4.83 4.73 -12.39
CA HIS A 52 -5.85 4.65 -13.45
C HIS A 52 -6.45 3.23 -13.43
N ARG A 53 -7.34 3.02 -12.49
CA ARG A 53 -8.38 2.01 -12.61
C ARG A 53 -9.53 2.73 -13.33
N ASP A 54 -9.78 2.35 -14.58
CA ASP A 54 -11.05 2.69 -15.20
C ASP A 54 -12.16 2.39 -14.19
N ASP A 55 -13.13 3.30 -14.09
CA ASP A 55 -14.27 3.31 -13.17
C ASP A 55 -15.12 2.02 -13.23
N VAL A 56 -14.51 0.90 -12.98
CA VAL A 56 -15.20 -0.35 -12.89
C VAL A 56 -15.47 -0.58 -11.41
N LYS A 57 -16.70 -0.33 -11.02
CA LYS A 57 -17.32 -0.93 -9.84
C LYS A 57 -17.41 -2.44 -10.07
N ASP A 58 -16.27 -3.08 -10.21
CA ASP A 58 -16.20 -4.52 -10.40
C ASP A 58 -15.89 -5.20 -9.09
N GLU A 59 -16.72 -6.15 -8.76
CA GLU A 59 -16.49 -7.08 -7.66
C GLU A 59 -15.12 -7.74 -7.81
N SER A 60 -14.41 -7.90 -6.70
CA SER A 60 -13.02 -8.35 -6.64
C SER A 60 -12.71 -9.62 -7.47
N ALA A 61 -13.69 -10.51 -7.60
CA ALA A 61 -13.58 -11.73 -8.40
C ALA A 61 -13.45 -11.46 -9.91
N GLU A 62 -14.08 -10.42 -10.41
CA GLU A 62 -14.06 -10.08 -11.85
C GLU A 62 -12.74 -9.41 -12.24
N TYR A 63 -12.10 -8.68 -11.32
CA TYR A 63 -10.75 -8.13 -11.50
C TYR A 63 -9.71 -9.25 -11.69
N GLU A 64 -9.71 -10.25 -10.82
CA GLU A 64 -8.78 -11.38 -10.92
C GLU A 64 -8.97 -12.17 -12.21
N VAL A 65 -10.22 -12.39 -12.61
CA VAL A 65 -10.56 -13.10 -13.87
C VAL A 65 -10.08 -12.33 -15.09
N ARG A 66 -10.22 -11.00 -15.13
CA ARG A 66 -9.71 -10.17 -16.23
C ARG A 66 -8.18 -10.19 -16.30
N GLN A 67 -7.53 -10.11 -15.16
CA GLN A 67 -6.07 -10.24 -15.08
C GLN A 67 -5.60 -11.58 -15.68
N MET A 68 -6.28 -12.68 -15.36
CA MET A 68 -5.99 -14.00 -15.92
C MET A 68 -6.25 -14.09 -17.43
N ARG A 69 -7.20 -13.31 -17.96
CA ARG A 69 -7.51 -13.25 -19.41
C ARG A 69 -6.60 -12.32 -20.19
N GLY A 70 -5.71 -11.56 -19.51
CA GLY A 70 -4.82 -10.59 -20.17
C GLY A 70 -5.56 -9.35 -20.66
N GLU A 71 -6.76 -9.06 -20.15
CA GLU A 71 -7.56 -7.89 -20.52
C GLU A 71 -7.06 -6.66 -19.76
N HIS A 72 -5.99 -6.04 -20.25
CA HIS A 72 -5.41 -4.83 -19.65
C HIS A 72 -5.81 -3.59 -20.47
N ARG A 73 -6.36 -2.58 -19.80
CA ARG A 73 -6.66 -1.27 -20.41
C ARG A 73 -5.56 -0.23 -20.16
N SER A 74 -4.48 -0.60 -19.51
CA SER A 74 -3.36 0.26 -19.19
C SER A 74 -2.11 -0.18 -19.93
N PHE A 75 -1.25 0.76 -20.30
CA PHE A 75 0.09 0.46 -20.85
C PHE A 75 1.03 -0.16 -19.81
N ALA A 76 0.70 -0.04 -18.52
CA ALA A 76 1.47 -0.63 -17.44
C ALA A 76 0.99 -2.07 -17.19
N PRO A 77 1.87 -3.07 -17.25
CA PRO A 77 1.50 -4.46 -17.01
C PRO A 77 0.97 -4.65 -15.59
N LEU A 78 -0.10 -5.43 -15.41
CA LEU A 78 -0.55 -5.96 -14.12
C LEU A 78 -0.79 -4.91 -13.01
N GLY A 79 -1.11 -3.64 -13.38
CA GLY A 79 -1.37 -2.59 -12.40
C GLY A 79 -0.12 -2.00 -11.76
N THR A 80 1.07 -2.16 -12.37
CA THR A 80 2.36 -1.66 -11.86
C THR A 80 2.42 -0.15 -11.63
N ILE A 81 1.42 0.61 -12.10
CA ILE A 81 1.31 2.06 -11.80
C ILE A 81 1.18 2.27 -10.28
N PHE A 82 0.35 1.47 -9.61
CA PHE A 82 0.20 1.59 -8.16
C PHE A 82 1.51 1.26 -7.45
N GLU A 83 2.16 0.14 -7.78
CA GLU A 83 3.39 -0.29 -7.14
C GLU A 83 4.51 0.72 -7.33
N THR A 84 4.70 1.23 -8.56
CA THR A 84 5.72 2.23 -8.86
C THR A 84 5.44 3.53 -8.13
N SER A 85 4.20 4.00 -8.13
CA SER A 85 3.80 5.22 -7.42
C SER A 85 3.96 5.06 -5.91
N ALA A 86 3.60 3.91 -5.35
CA ALA A 86 3.75 3.61 -3.94
C ALA A 86 5.23 3.58 -3.52
N MET A 87 6.12 3.06 -4.36
CA MET A 87 7.56 3.07 -4.11
C MET A 87 8.10 4.50 -4.06
N VAL A 88 7.83 5.31 -5.07
CA VAL A 88 8.27 6.73 -5.12
C VAL A 88 7.69 7.52 -3.95
N PHE A 89 6.43 7.30 -3.63
CA PHE A 89 5.75 7.93 -2.50
C PHE A 89 6.38 7.56 -1.16
N SER A 90 6.75 6.30 -0.99
CA SER A 90 7.42 5.81 0.23
C SER A 90 8.78 6.47 0.44
N ASP A 91 9.58 6.59 -0.63
CA ASP A 91 10.87 7.26 -0.57
C ASP A 91 10.72 8.75 -0.23
N ALA A 92 9.71 9.42 -0.79
CA ALA A 92 9.40 10.81 -0.49
C ALA A 92 8.99 11.00 0.99
N ILE A 93 8.18 10.10 1.54
CA ILE A 93 7.81 10.11 2.97
C ILE A 93 9.06 9.94 3.85
N ILE A 94 9.90 8.95 3.55
CA ILE A 94 11.11 8.68 4.33
C ILE A 94 12.02 9.90 4.31
N SER A 95 12.25 10.47 3.12
CA SER A 95 13.06 11.69 2.97
C SER A 95 12.50 12.86 3.78
N SER A 96 11.18 13.07 3.74
CA SER A 96 10.51 14.12 4.51
C SER A 96 10.62 13.90 6.03
N ILE A 97 10.49 12.65 6.49
CA ILE A 97 10.65 12.32 7.90
C ILE A 97 12.10 12.54 8.35
N MET A 98 13.08 12.18 7.54
CA MET A 98 14.50 12.42 7.82
C MET A 98 14.78 13.92 7.98
N GLU A 99 14.23 14.75 7.08
CA GLU A 99 14.37 16.20 7.16
C GLU A 99 13.73 16.77 8.44
N ILE A 100 12.48 16.38 8.73
CA ILE A 100 11.75 16.85 9.92
C ILE A 100 12.44 16.43 11.22
N THR A 101 12.98 15.22 11.27
CA THR A 101 13.63 14.65 12.47
C THR A 101 15.12 14.96 12.52
N GLN A 102 15.67 15.65 11.53
CA GLN A 102 17.12 15.91 11.39
C GLN A 102 17.94 14.61 11.44
N CYS A 103 17.38 13.52 10.91
CA CYS A 103 18.01 12.21 10.86
C CYS A 103 18.88 12.11 9.58
N GLU A 104 20.14 11.72 9.76
CA GLU A 104 21.06 11.54 8.66
C GLU A 104 21.14 10.05 8.23
N GLU A 105 21.66 9.80 7.03
CA GLU A 105 21.82 8.43 6.50
C GLU A 105 22.66 7.52 7.43
N LYS A 106 23.65 8.10 8.14
CA LYS A 106 24.45 7.37 9.12
C LYS A 106 23.62 6.78 10.27
N ASP A 107 22.53 7.48 10.66
CA ASP A 107 21.64 7.04 11.73
C ASP A 107 20.78 5.87 11.27
N LEU A 108 20.41 5.86 10.00
CA LEU A 108 19.69 4.74 9.37
C LEU A 108 20.59 3.50 9.28
N LYS A 109 21.84 3.66 8.85
CA LYS A 109 22.81 2.54 8.79
C LYS A 109 23.02 1.87 10.15
N GLY A 110 23.05 2.66 11.24
CA GLY A 110 23.18 2.12 12.60
C GLY A 110 21.97 1.32 13.09
N ARG A 111 20.82 1.44 12.42
CA ARG A 111 19.58 0.72 12.75
C ARG A 111 19.23 -0.38 11.74
N HIS A 112 20.00 -0.51 10.67
CA HIS A 112 19.82 -1.57 9.70
C HIS A 112 20.10 -2.92 10.35
N ALA A 113 19.19 -3.88 10.18
CA ALA A 113 19.42 -5.22 10.69
C ALA A 113 20.60 -5.86 9.93
N ASN A 114 21.64 -6.25 10.68
CA ASN A 114 22.80 -6.99 10.17
C ASN A 114 22.40 -8.44 9.80
N ILE A 115 21.47 -8.59 8.87
CA ILE A 115 21.08 -9.89 8.32
C ILE A 115 21.42 -9.84 6.84
N GLU A 116 22.70 -9.76 6.54
CA GLU A 116 23.27 -10.06 5.23
C GLU A 116 24.21 -11.27 5.36
#